data_9d28c87a5e8908ff89b561210a1f583c
#
_entry.id   9d28c87a5e8908ff89b561210a1f583c
#
_cell.length_a   1.000
_cell.length_b   1.000
_cell.length_c   1.000
_cell.angle_alpha   90.00
_cell.angle_beta   90.00
_cell.angle_gamma   90.00
#
_symmetry.space_group_name_H-M   'P 1'
#
loop_
_entity.id
_entity.type
_entity.pdbx_description
1 polymer ?
#
loop_
_entity_poly.entity_id
_entity_poly.type
_entity_poly.pdbx_seq_one_letter_code
_entity_poly.pdbx_strand_id
1 'polypeptide(L)' 'DNGILALSAGKDGVLLYQWNESLNANYIGQIQTPYSNKVKVDGNNILISTEDGVFIYILN' A
#
# COMPACT_ATOMS: atom_id res chain seq x y z
N ASP A 1 8.53 -2.96 5.36
CA ASP A 1 9.08 -4.31 5.30
C ASP A 1 9.24 -4.75 3.86
N ASN A 2 10.22 -5.57 3.61
CA ASN A 2 10.50 -6.14 2.29
C ASN A 2 10.76 -5.08 1.21
N GLY A 3 11.12 -3.88 1.62
CA GLY A 3 11.36 -2.80 0.70
C GLY A 3 10.10 -2.25 0.04
N ILE A 4 8.93 -2.58 0.55
CA ILE A 4 7.67 -2.08 0.01
C ILE A 4 7.22 -0.87 0.80
N LEU A 5 6.86 0.18 0.07
CA LEU A 5 6.28 1.39 0.63
C LEU A 5 4.87 1.54 0.09
N ALA A 6 3.91 1.67 0.98
CA ALA A 6 2.51 1.83 0.60
C ALA A 6 1.99 3.18 1.06
N LEU A 7 1.37 3.91 0.17
CA LEU A 7 0.81 5.23 0.45
C LEU A 7 -0.70 5.22 0.27
N SER A 8 -1.39 5.69 1.29
CA SER A 8 -2.84 5.87 1.22
C SER A 8 -3.14 7.11 0.36
N ALA A 9 -3.91 6.92 -0.70
CA ALA A 9 -4.15 7.96 -1.69
C ALA A 9 -5.64 8.30 -1.83
N GLY A 10 -6.41 8.16 -0.76
CA GLY A 10 -7.83 8.53 -0.76
C GLY A 10 -8.61 7.79 -1.84
N LYS A 11 -9.23 8.54 -2.73
CA LYS A 11 -10.05 7.97 -3.80
C LYS A 11 -9.25 7.11 -4.78
N ASP A 12 -7.94 7.28 -4.81
CA ASP A 12 -7.07 6.50 -5.69
C ASP A 12 -6.57 5.21 -5.05
N GLY A 13 -7.08 4.88 -3.86
CA GLY A 13 -6.73 3.64 -3.19
C GLY A 13 -5.35 3.71 -2.53
N VAL A 14 -4.51 2.73 -2.84
CA VAL A 14 -3.18 2.63 -2.26
C VAL A 14 -2.15 2.56 -3.37
N LEU A 15 -1.14 3.41 -3.28
CA LEU A 15 -0.03 3.43 -4.22
C LEU A 15 1.12 2.63 -3.64
N LEU A 16 1.73 1.77 -4.45
CA LEU A 16 2.80 0.90 -4.01
C LEU A 16 4.11 1.27 -4.68
N TYR A 17 5.16 1.32 -3.88
CA TYR A 17 6.51 1.58 -4.34
C TYR A 17 7.46 0.54 -3.80
N GLN A 18 8.49 0.25 -4.55
CA GLN A 18 9.61 -0.56 -4.10
C GLN A 18 10.79 0.38 -3.87
N TRP A 19 11.42 0.32 -2.70
CA TRP A 19 12.60 1.11 -2.44
C TRP A 19 13.81 0.20 -2.23
N ASN A 20 15.00 0.73 -2.49
CA ASN A 20 16.24 -0.03 -2.38
C ASN A 20 17.21 0.67 -1.44
N GLU A 21 18.41 0.08 -1.28
CA GLU A 21 19.42 0.61 -0.37
C GLU A 21 19.91 2.00 -0.75
N SER A 22 19.75 2.38 -2.01
CA SER A 22 20.11 3.73 -2.47
C SER A 22 19.01 4.74 -2.16
N LEU A 23 17.96 4.33 -1.45
CA LEU A 23 16.81 5.17 -1.07
C LEU A 23 16.03 5.68 -2.28
N ASN A 24 16.09 4.97 -3.37
CA ASN A 24 15.26 5.26 -4.54
C ASN A 24 13.97 4.46 -4.46
N ALA A 25 12.85 5.13 -4.65
CA ALA A 25 11.54 4.49 -4.63
C ALA A 25 10.99 4.44 -6.05
N ASN A 26 10.67 3.24 -6.50
CA ASN A 26 10.11 3.01 -7.83
C ASN A 26 8.64 2.63 -7.69
N TYR A 27 7.78 3.32 -8.43
CA TYR A 27 6.37 2.99 -8.46
C TYR A 27 6.17 1.62 -9.07
N ILE A 28 5.44 0.75 -8.38
CA ILE A 28 5.21 -0.62 -8.86
C ILE A 28 3.73 -0.95 -9.08
N GLY A 29 2.83 -0.14 -8.56
CA GLY A 29 1.43 -0.42 -8.81
C GLY A 29 0.49 0.31 -7.88
N GLN A 30 -0.78 0.02 -8.06
CA GLN A 30 -1.87 0.64 -7.34
C GLN A 30 -2.88 -0.42 -6.96
N ILE A 31 -3.38 -0.36 -5.72
CA ILE A 31 -4.47 -1.21 -5.27
C ILE A 31 -5.74 -0.36 -5.27
N GLN A 32 -6.73 -0.75 -6.06
CA GLN A 32 -8.01 -0.06 -6.09
C GLN A 32 -8.81 -0.45 -4.85
N THR A 33 -9.21 0.54 -4.07
CA THR A 33 -10.07 0.35 -2.90
C THR A 33 -11.08 1.49 -2.84
N PRO A 34 -12.10 1.38 -1.99
CA PRO A 34 -12.87 2.56 -1.61
C PRO A 34 -11.93 3.60 -0.99
N TYR A 35 -12.42 4.78 -0.72
CA TYR A 35 -11.59 5.87 -0.20
C TYR A 35 -10.69 5.38 0.93
N SER A 36 -9.38 5.44 0.70
CA SER A 36 -8.38 4.90 1.60
C SER A 36 -7.96 5.93 2.65
N ASN A 37 -8.04 5.57 3.93
CA ASN A 37 -7.70 6.46 5.04
C ASN A 37 -6.33 6.18 5.61
N LYS A 38 -6.00 4.90 5.79
CA LYS A 38 -4.73 4.46 6.37
C LYS A 38 -4.29 3.18 5.71
N VAL A 39 -2.99 2.97 5.71
CA VAL A 39 -2.40 1.73 5.20
C VAL A 39 -1.27 1.32 6.12
N LYS A 40 -1.13 0.01 6.32
CA LYS A 40 -0.05 -0.56 7.10
C LYS A 40 0.49 -1.78 6.37
N VAL A 41 1.82 -1.86 6.26
CA VAL A 41 2.48 -3.03 5.69
C VAL A 41 2.97 -3.89 6.83
N ASP A 42 2.61 -5.17 6.80
CA ASP A 42 2.99 -6.13 7.83
C ASP A 42 3.42 -7.42 7.13
N GLY A 43 4.72 -7.59 6.96
CA GLY A 43 5.26 -8.71 6.19
C GLY A 43 4.78 -8.62 4.74
N ASN A 44 4.07 -9.65 4.29
CA ASN A 44 3.49 -9.68 2.96
C ASN A 44 2.05 -9.20 2.91
N ASN A 45 1.54 -8.71 4.03
CA ASN A 45 0.15 -8.24 4.11
C ASN A 45 0.11 -6.72 4.07
N ILE A 46 -0.82 -6.19 3.30
CA ILE A 46 -1.09 -4.76 3.29
C ILE A 46 -2.49 -4.57 3.84
N LEU A 47 -2.58 -3.94 5.00
CA LEU A 47 -3.85 -3.69 5.66
C LEU A 47 -4.30 -2.28 5.32
N ILE A 48 -5.49 -2.16 4.75
CA ILE A 48 -5.98 -0.90 4.23
C ILE A 48 -7.30 -0.56 4.92
N SER A 49 -7.30 0.54 5.66
CA SER A 49 -8.53 1.06 6.26
C SER A 49 -9.19 2.02 5.27
N THR A 50 -10.44 1.76 4.95
CA THR A 50 -11.20 2.59 4.01
C THR A 50 -12.51 3.04 4.63
N GLU A 51 -13.23 3.91 3.92
CA GLU A 51 -14.55 4.35 4.38
C GLU A 51 -15.55 3.20 4.47
N ASP A 52 -15.32 2.10 3.75
CA ASP A 52 -16.22 0.95 3.73
C ASP A 52 -15.70 -0.24 4.53
N GLY A 53 -14.64 -0.05 5.32
CA GLY A 53 -14.10 -1.12 6.15
C GLY A 53 -12.64 -1.37 5.91
N VAL A 54 -12.14 -2.52 6.37
CA VAL A 54 -10.74 -2.88 6.29
C VAL A 54 -10.56 -3.96 5.24
N PHE A 55 -9.60 -3.75 4.36
CA PHE A 55 -9.22 -4.70 3.33
C PHE A 55 -7.81 -5.20 3.59
N ILE A 56 -7.56 -6.46 3.28
CA ILE A 56 -6.23 -7.03 3.38
C ILE A 56 -5.81 -7.51 2.00
N TYR A 57 -4.69 -6.96 1.53
CA TYR A 57 -4.09 -7.35 0.27
C TYR A 57 -2.82 -8.13 0.56
N ILE A 58 -2.68 -9.29 -0.06
CA ILE A 58 -1.53 -10.17 0.20
C ILE A 58 -0.58 -10.10 -0.99
N LEU A 59 0.66 -9.73 -0.70
CA LEU A 59 1.73 -9.72 -1.70
C LEU A 59 2.28 -11.13 -1.89
N ASN A 60 2.45 -11.53 -3.11
CA ASN A 60 3.04 -12.83 -3.42
C ASN A 60 4.47 -12.69 -3.90
#